data_1a3561a70de5f36aac2a278cc59f2b7f
#
_entry.id   1a3561a70de5f36aac2a278cc59f2b7f
#
_cell.length_a   1.000
_cell.length_b   1.000
_cell.length_c   1.000
_cell.angle_alpha   90.00
_cell.angle_beta   90.00
_cell.angle_gamma   90.00
#
_symmetry.space_group_name_H-M   'P 1'
#
loop_
_entity.id
_entity.type
_entity.pdbx_description
1 polymer ?
#
loop_
_entity_poly.entity_id
_entity_poly.type
_entity_poly.pdbx_seq_one_letter_code
_entity_poly.pdbx_strand_id
1 'polypeptide(L)'
;ADVVMMTLELADGRIPVIAGTGANATAEAISLTQRFNDSGIVGCLTVTPYYNRPSQEGLYQHFKAIAEHTDLPQILYNVPSRTGCDLLPETVGRLAKVKNIIGIKEATGNLTRVNQIKELVSDDFVLLSGDDASALDFMQLGGHGVISVTANVAARDMAQMCKLAAEGHFAEARVINQRLMPLHNKLFV
;
A
#
# COMPACT_ATOMS: atom_id res chain seq x y z
N ALA A 1 -5.45 1.03 18.12
CA ALA A 1 -4.27 1.66 18.74
C ALA A 1 -3.37 0.60 19.37
N ASP A 2 -3.88 -0.26 20.25
CA ASP A 2 -3.08 -1.19 21.07
C ASP A 2 -2.20 -2.13 20.25
N VAL A 3 -2.73 -2.72 19.18
CA VAL A 3 -1.94 -3.60 18.26
C VAL A 3 -0.76 -2.86 17.64
N VAL A 4 -0.94 -1.60 17.22
CA VAL A 4 0.14 -0.80 16.62
C VAL A 4 1.21 -0.49 17.66
N MET A 5 0.82 -0.10 18.87
CA MET A 5 1.76 0.20 19.95
C MET A 5 2.56 -1.05 20.36
N MET A 6 1.89 -2.19 20.50
CA MET A 6 2.56 -3.48 20.76
C MET A 6 3.50 -3.88 19.61
N THR A 7 3.11 -3.60 18.36
CA THR A 7 3.97 -3.86 17.19
C THR A 7 5.23 -2.99 17.21
N LEU A 8 5.10 -1.71 17.57
CA LEU A 8 6.23 -0.80 17.72
C LEU A 8 7.20 -1.28 18.82
N GLU A 9 6.66 -1.67 19.97
CA GLU A 9 7.43 -2.22 21.09
C GLU A 9 8.19 -3.49 20.68
N LEU A 10 7.50 -4.44 20.02
CA LEU A 10 8.13 -5.68 19.54
C LEU A 10 9.11 -5.46 18.39
N ALA A 11 8.88 -4.48 17.53
CA ALA A 11 9.80 -4.11 16.47
C ALA A 11 11.09 -3.53 17.02
N ASP A 12 11.02 -2.80 18.13
CA ASP A 12 12.17 -2.22 18.84
C ASP A 12 13.14 -1.46 17.91
N GLY A 13 12.57 -0.67 16.99
CA GLY A 13 13.34 0.09 16.00
C GLY A 13 14.04 -0.75 14.91
N ARG A 14 13.96 -2.08 14.93
CA ARG A 14 14.64 -2.95 13.95
C ARG A 14 14.02 -2.90 12.55
N ILE A 15 12.73 -2.62 12.48
CA ILE A 15 11.98 -2.46 11.23
C ILE A 15 10.98 -1.30 11.38
N PRO A 16 10.72 -0.54 10.28
CA PRO A 16 9.70 0.50 10.31
C PRO A 16 8.29 -0.10 10.43
N VAL A 17 7.39 0.61 11.12
CA VAL A 17 5.99 0.22 11.29
C VAL A 17 5.09 1.21 10.58
N ILE A 18 4.18 0.70 9.74
CA ILE A 18 3.13 1.45 9.06
C ILE A 18 1.79 1.03 9.66
N ALA A 19 0.94 1.99 10.04
CA ALA A 19 -0.38 1.72 10.62
C ALA A 19 -1.50 1.82 9.58
N GLY A 20 -2.45 0.88 9.59
CA GLY A 20 -3.71 1.02 8.85
C GLY A 20 -4.65 1.99 9.58
N THR A 21 -4.95 3.14 8.99
CA THR A 21 -5.75 4.21 9.60
C THR A 21 -6.96 4.63 8.76
N GLY A 22 -7.22 3.93 7.65
CA GLY A 22 -8.34 4.25 6.76
C GLY A 22 -9.70 3.91 7.37
N ALA A 23 -10.71 4.70 7.00
CA ALA A 23 -12.12 4.51 7.29
C ALA A 23 -12.95 5.02 6.12
N ASN A 24 -14.24 4.65 6.06
CA ASN A 24 -15.13 5.15 5.01
C ASN A 24 -15.74 6.54 5.30
N ALA A 25 -15.58 7.03 6.53
CA ALA A 25 -15.89 8.40 6.92
C ALA A 25 -14.60 9.21 7.09
N THR A 26 -14.50 10.35 6.42
CA THR A 26 -13.29 11.20 6.43
C THR A 26 -12.90 11.64 7.84
N ALA A 27 -13.88 12.06 8.64
CA ALA A 27 -13.64 12.50 10.02
C ALA A 27 -13.07 11.36 10.91
N GLU A 28 -13.54 10.14 10.69
CA GLU A 28 -13.03 8.97 11.42
C GLU A 28 -11.60 8.65 10.98
N ALA A 29 -11.32 8.64 9.68
CA ALA A 29 -9.96 8.41 9.16
C ALA A 29 -8.97 9.46 9.68
N ILE A 30 -9.37 10.74 9.74
CA ILE A 30 -8.56 11.82 10.36
C ILE A 30 -8.29 11.50 11.82
N SER A 31 -9.35 11.19 12.60
CA SER A 31 -9.22 10.89 14.03
C SER A 31 -8.32 9.67 14.28
N LEU A 32 -8.47 8.61 13.48
CA LEU A 32 -7.61 7.41 13.57
C LEU A 32 -6.15 7.72 13.26
N THR A 33 -5.91 8.52 12.23
CA THR A 33 -4.55 8.91 11.81
C THR A 33 -3.87 9.77 12.88
N GLN A 34 -4.57 10.76 13.42
CA GLN A 34 -4.04 11.67 14.44
C GLN A 34 -3.65 10.97 15.75
N ARG A 35 -4.24 9.81 16.07
CA ARG A 35 -3.85 9.01 17.25
C ARG A 35 -2.40 8.54 17.20
N PHE A 36 -1.80 8.51 16.02
CA PHE A 36 -0.44 8.02 15.81
C PHE A 36 0.57 9.14 15.55
N ASN A 37 0.17 10.40 15.57
CA ASN A 37 1.11 11.51 15.60
C ASN A 37 2.09 11.25 16.74
N ASP A 38 3.31 11.43 16.71
CA ASP A 38 4.30 11.21 17.77
C ASP A 38 4.42 9.77 18.32
N SER A 39 3.79 8.77 17.67
CA SER A 39 3.84 7.38 18.16
C SER A 39 5.13 6.62 17.78
N GLY A 40 5.85 7.11 16.77
CA GLY A 40 7.03 6.43 16.21
C GLY A 40 6.74 5.56 14.99
N ILE A 41 5.50 5.50 14.47
CA ILE A 41 5.25 4.90 13.14
C ILE A 41 5.86 5.77 12.05
N VAL A 42 6.22 5.16 10.92
CA VAL A 42 6.84 5.88 9.80
C VAL A 42 5.84 6.31 8.73
N GLY A 43 4.56 5.90 8.83
CA GLY A 43 3.52 6.28 7.89
C GLY A 43 2.20 5.56 8.14
N CYS A 44 1.21 5.96 7.38
CA CYS A 44 -0.15 5.41 7.43
C CYS A 44 -0.53 4.77 6.11
N LEU A 45 -1.24 3.64 6.17
CA LEU A 45 -1.88 2.99 5.05
C LEU A 45 -3.38 3.30 5.11
N THR A 46 -3.87 4.09 4.15
CA THR A 46 -5.23 4.62 4.15
C THR A 46 -6.02 4.02 2.99
N VAL A 47 -6.94 3.12 3.30
CA VAL A 47 -7.80 2.45 2.30
C VAL A 47 -8.83 3.42 1.73
N THR A 48 -9.18 3.25 0.45
CA THR A 48 -10.32 3.96 -0.16
C THR A 48 -11.60 3.72 0.64
N PRO A 49 -12.49 4.74 0.78
CA PRO A 49 -13.76 4.55 1.45
C PRO A 49 -14.54 3.37 0.87
N TYR A 50 -14.87 2.42 1.71
CA TYR A 50 -15.64 1.21 1.39
C TYR A 50 -17.13 1.43 1.64
N TYR A 51 -17.99 0.67 0.95
CA TYR A 51 -19.44 0.68 1.08
C TYR A 51 -20.12 1.90 0.44
N ASN A 52 -19.76 3.14 0.77
CA ASN A 52 -20.39 4.39 0.32
C ASN A 52 -19.99 4.85 -1.09
N ARG A 53 -18.98 4.22 -1.71
CA ARG A 53 -18.57 4.39 -3.12
C ARG A 53 -18.48 5.85 -3.58
N PRO A 54 -17.60 6.66 -3.05
CA PRO A 54 -17.45 8.05 -3.44
C PRO A 54 -17.03 8.18 -4.93
N SER A 55 -17.34 9.34 -5.52
CA SER A 55 -16.80 9.72 -6.83
C SER A 55 -15.28 9.96 -6.77
N GLN A 56 -14.62 10.07 -7.92
CA GLN A 56 -13.18 10.39 -7.99
C GLN A 56 -12.85 11.71 -7.28
N GLU A 57 -13.69 12.72 -7.42
CA GLU A 57 -13.54 13.97 -6.67
C GLU A 57 -13.74 13.75 -5.16
N GLY A 58 -14.71 12.94 -4.77
CA GLY A 58 -14.91 12.55 -3.36
C GLY A 58 -13.68 11.82 -2.79
N LEU A 59 -13.07 10.90 -3.55
CA LEU A 59 -11.83 10.22 -3.17
C LEU A 59 -10.67 11.21 -3.01
N TYR A 60 -10.51 12.14 -3.97
CA TYR A 60 -9.50 13.18 -3.89
C TYR A 60 -9.65 14.04 -2.63
N GLN A 61 -10.85 14.55 -2.36
CA GLN A 61 -11.10 15.37 -1.18
C GLN A 61 -10.93 14.60 0.13
N HIS A 62 -11.33 13.33 0.17
CA HIS A 62 -11.16 12.45 1.33
C HIS A 62 -9.67 12.30 1.70
N PHE A 63 -8.83 11.87 0.76
CA PHE A 63 -7.40 11.66 1.03
C PHE A 63 -6.66 12.97 1.29
N LYS A 64 -7.00 14.02 0.55
CA LYS A 64 -6.43 15.35 0.76
C LYS A 64 -6.73 15.86 2.16
N ALA A 65 -7.98 15.76 2.61
CA ALA A 65 -8.37 16.19 3.96
C ALA A 65 -7.63 15.40 5.05
N ILE A 66 -7.44 14.08 4.89
CA ILE A 66 -6.65 13.29 5.85
C ILE A 66 -5.22 13.78 5.88
N ALA A 67 -4.59 13.95 4.73
CA ALA A 67 -3.21 14.40 4.61
C ALA A 67 -2.99 15.81 5.22
N GLU A 68 -3.96 16.72 5.08
CA GLU A 68 -3.88 18.08 5.64
C GLU A 68 -4.02 18.13 7.17
N HIS A 69 -4.43 17.03 7.83
CA HIS A 69 -4.62 16.98 9.29
C HIS A 69 -3.52 16.22 10.04
N THR A 70 -2.44 15.83 9.35
CA THR A 70 -1.30 15.11 9.94
C THR A 70 -0.02 15.38 9.14
N ASP A 71 1.13 15.30 9.79
CA ASP A 71 2.44 15.30 9.12
C ASP A 71 2.92 13.88 8.78
N LEU A 72 2.22 12.84 9.24
CA LEU A 72 2.59 11.45 8.95
C LEU A 72 2.48 11.16 7.45
N PRO A 73 3.48 10.50 6.85
CA PRO A 73 3.42 10.06 5.47
C PRO A 73 2.22 9.14 5.21
N GLN A 74 1.50 9.39 4.10
CA GLN A 74 0.31 8.65 3.71
C GLN A 74 0.59 7.78 2.50
N ILE A 75 0.23 6.50 2.59
CA ILE A 75 0.19 5.56 1.47
C ILE A 75 -1.29 5.30 1.16
N LEU A 76 -1.71 5.66 -0.03
CA LEU A 76 -3.05 5.36 -0.53
C LEU A 76 -3.23 3.85 -0.66
N TYR A 77 -4.43 3.33 -0.42
CA TYR A 77 -4.70 1.91 -0.64
C TYR A 77 -5.94 1.69 -1.50
N ASN A 78 -5.73 1.21 -2.72
CA ASN A 78 -6.76 0.89 -3.70
C ASN A 78 -6.99 -0.61 -3.76
N VAL A 79 -8.20 -1.06 -3.38
CA VAL A 79 -8.62 -2.47 -3.41
C VAL A 79 -10.10 -2.61 -3.79
N PRO A 80 -10.46 -2.37 -5.07
CA PRO A 80 -11.85 -2.29 -5.53
C PRO A 80 -12.68 -3.54 -5.21
N SER A 81 -12.06 -4.72 -5.22
CA SER A 81 -12.71 -5.99 -4.89
C SER A 81 -13.24 -6.04 -3.45
N ARG A 82 -12.69 -5.25 -2.53
CA ARG A 82 -13.09 -5.17 -1.13
C ARG A 82 -13.93 -3.93 -0.82
N THR A 83 -13.62 -2.82 -1.45
CA THR A 83 -14.25 -1.52 -1.15
C THR A 83 -15.46 -1.21 -2.02
N GLY A 84 -15.52 -1.78 -3.22
CA GLY A 84 -16.55 -1.47 -4.22
C GLY A 84 -16.31 -0.11 -4.91
N CYS A 85 -15.19 0.56 -4.68
CA CYS A 85 -14.79 1.76 -5.41
C CYS A 85 -13.34 1.66 -5.87
N ASP A 86 -13.01 2.29 -6.98
CA ASP A 86 -11.71 2.23 -7.64
C ASP A 86 -11.09 3.63 -7.67
N LEU A 87 -9.87 3.76 -7.15
CA LEU A 87 -9.07 4.98 -7.23
C LEU A 87 -8.31 4.98 -8.56
N LEU A 88 -8.77 5.81 -9.51
CA LEU A 88 -8.20 5.85 -10.85
C LEU A 88 -6.82 6.52 -10.89
N PRO A 89 -5.94 6.16 -11.85
CA PRO A 89 -4.59 6.70 -11.96
C PRO A 89 -4.53 8.23 -12.01
N GLU A 90 -5.48 8.88 -12.68
CA GLU A 90 -5.55 10.34 -12.78
C GLU A 90 -5.80 10.98 -11.40
N THR A 91 -6.60 10.32 -10.57
CA THR A 91 -6.85 10.79 -9.19
C THR A 91 -5.63 10.57 -8.32
N VAL A 92 -4.91 9.44 -8.49
CA VAL A 92 -3.61 9.20 -7.84
C VAL A 92 -2.61 10.28 -8.22
N GLY A 93 -2.47 10.63 -9.51
CA GLY A 93 -1.58 11.69 -9.98
C GLY A 93 -1.90 13.08 -9.42
N ARG A 94 -3.19 13.37 -9.14
CA ARG A 94 -3.59 14.59 -8.42
C ARG A 94 -3.18 14.55 -6.94
N LEU A 95 -3.38 13.40 -6.28
CA LEU A 95 -3.06 13.18 -4.87
C LEU A 95 -1.55 13.16 -4.61
N ALA A 96 -0.75 12.66 -5.53
CA ALA A 96 0.71 12.66 -5.45
C ALA A 96 1.33 14.08 -5.36
N LYS A 97 0.56 15.13 -5.68
CA LYS A 97 0.97 16.54 -5.49
C LYS A 97 0.76 17.05 -4.06
N VAL A 98 0.11 16.29 -3.21
CA VAL A 98 -0.06 16.61 -1.78
C VAL A 98 1.18 16.15 -1.04
N LYS A 99 1.83 17.06 -0.32
CA LYS A 99 3.19 16.93 0.24
C LYS A 99 3.48 15.61 0.97
N ASN A 100 2.55 15.13 1.79
CA ASN A 100 2.74 13.94 2.61
C ASN A 100 2.02 12.69 2.09
N ILE A 101 1.45 12.73 0.89
CA ILE A 101 1.00 11.52 0.17
C ILE A 101 2.18 11.01 -0.64
N ILE A 102 2.82 9.94 -0.16
CA ILE A 102 4.11 9.47 -0.64
C ILE A 102 4.04 8.23 -1.53
N GLY A 103 2.87 7.60 -1.64
CA GLY A 103 2.78 6.35 -2.40
C GLY A 103 1.38 5.77 -2.43
N ILE A 104 1.28 4.63 -3.12
CA ILE A 104 0.07 3.83 -3.22
C ILE A 104 0.36 2.34 -3.07
N LYS A 105 -0.52 1.63 -2.35
CA LYS A 105 -0.71 0.19 -2.44
C LYS A 105 -1.83 -0.09 -3.45
N GLU A 106 -1.46 -0.59 -4.61
CA GLU A 106 -2.37 -0.93 -5.70
C GLU A 106 -2.70 -2.44 -5.66
N ALA A 107 -3.96 -2.78 -5.45
CA ALA A 107 -4.40 -4.17 -5.27
C ALA A 107 -5.50 -4.59 -6.25
N THR A 108 -5.55 -3.99 -7.45
CA THR A 108 -6.45 -4.44 -8.52
C THR A 108 -5.98 -5.73 -9.19
N GLY A 109 -4.69 -6.08 -9.09
CA GLY A 109 -4.05 -7.12 -9.90
C GLY A 109 -3.83 -6.71 -11.36
N ASN A 110 -4.23 -5.52 -11.76
CA ASN A 110 -4.06 -5.01 -13.12
C ASN A 110 -2.70 -4.34 -13.30
N LEU A 111 -1.77 -5.05 -13.90
CA LEU A 111 -0.39 -4.59 -14.11
C LEU A 111 -0.27 -3.34 -15.00
N THR A 112 -1.26 -3.04 -15.86
CA THR A 112 -1.23 -1.82 -16.68
C THR A 112 -1.27 -0.54 -15.82
N ARG A 113 -1.83 -0.63 -14.61
CA ARG A 113 -1.88 0.46 -13.63
C ARG A 113 -0.49 0.97 -13.22
N VAL A 114 0.51 0.11 -13.21
CA VAL A 114 1.89 0.50 -12.86
C VAL A 114 2.36 1.60 -13.80
N ASN A 115 2.29 1.38 -15.10
CA ASN A 115 2.73 2.36 -16.10
C ASN A 115 1.84 3.61 -16.09
N GLN A 116 0.51 3.44 -16.02
CA GLN A 116 -0.43 4.55 -15.96
C GLN A 116 -0.17 5.50 -14.79
N ILE A 117 0.16 4.96 -13.61
CA ILE A 117 0.47 5.77 -12.43
C ILE A 117 1.85 6.41 -12.59
N LYS A 118 2.87 5.65 -13.02
CA LYS A 118 4.24 6.17 -13.22
C LYS A 118 4.31 7.38 -14.15
N GLU A 119 3.46 7.44 -15.17
CA GLU A 119 3.39 8.58 -16.09
C GLU A 119 2.83 9.86 -15.43
N LEU A 120 2.18 9.75 -14.27
CA LEU A 120 1.45 10.83 -13.59
C LEU A 120 2.08 11.29 -12.27
N VAL A 121 3.08 10.57 -11.79
CA VAL A 121 3.74 10.82 -10.49
C VAL A 121 5.25 11.02 -10.67
N SER A 122 5.91 11.56 -9.65
CA SER A 122 7.38 11.69 -9.63
C SER A 122 8.06 10.36 -9.31
N ASP A 123 9.35 10.23 -9.61
CA ASP A 123 10.14 9.01 -9.44
C ASP A 123 10.27 8.57 -7.96
N ASP A 124 10.10 9.49 -7.02
CA ASP A 124 10.13 9.24 -5.58
C ASP A 124 8.78 8.76 -5.02
N PHE A 125 7.69 8.75 -5.83
CA PHE A 125 6.40 8.25 -5.40
C PHE A 125 6.40 6.72 -5.32
N VAL A 126 6.09 6.17 -4.14
CA VAL A 126 6.22 4.74 -3.86
C VAL A 126 5.03 3.94 -4.42
N LEU A 127 5.32 2.98 -5.31
CA LEU A 127 4.33 2.04 -5.84
C LEU A 127 4.51 0.67 -5.18
N LEU A 128 3.51 0.22 -4.41
CA LEU A 128 3.50 -1.08 -3.77
C LEU A 128 2.35 -1.93 -4.32
N SER A 129 2.64 -3.19 -4.59
CA SER A 129 1.59 -4.16 -4.91
C SER A 129 0.79 -4.51 -3.64
N GLY A 130 -0.51 -4.70 -3.80
CA GLY A 130 -1.40 -5.27 -2.78
C GLY A 130 -1.87 -6.68 -3.14
N ASP A 131 -1.34 -7.26 -4.23
CA ASP A 131 -1.70 -8.58 -4.74
C ASP A 131 -0.46 -9.46 -4.83
N ASP A 132 -0.40 -10.51 -4.04
CA ASP A 132 0.77 -11.40 -3.94
C ASP A 132 1.09 -12.12 -5.26
N ALA A 133 0.06 -12.58 -5.97
CA ALA A 133 0.23 -13.39 -7.18
C ALA A 133 0.92 -12.60 -8.31
N SER A 134 0.62 -11.32 -8.44
CA SER A 134 1.20 -10.43 -9.45
C SER A 134 2.36 -9.55 -8.95
N ALA A 135 2.74 -9.66 -7.66
CA ALA A 135 3.70 -8.77 -7.02
C ALA A 135 5.07 -8.73 -7.73
N LEU A 136 5.60 -9.88 -8.13
CA LEU A 136 6.89 -9.93 -8.83
C LEU A 136 6.84 -9.23 -10.19
N ASP A 137 5.77 -9.45 -10.97
CA ASP A 137 5.60 -8.80 -12.26
C ASP A 137 5.34 -7.29 -12.10
N PHE A 138 4.63 -6.89 -11.04
CA PHE A 138 4.47 -5.49 -10.64
C PHE A 138 5.83 -4.83 -10.36
N MET A 139 6.72 -5.49 -9.61
CA MET A 139 8.07 -4.99 -9.35
C MET A 139 8.92 -4.93 -10.64
N GLN A 140 8.78 -5.90 -11.54
CA GLN A 140 9.49 -5.91 -12.83
C GLN A 140 9.09 -4.73 -13.73
N LEU A 141 7.87 -4.21 -13.59
CA LEU A 141 7.40 -3.00 -14.26
C LEU A 141 7.83 -1.68 -13.56
N GLY A 142 8.57 -1.79 -12.47
CA GLY A 142 9.11 -0.66 -11.73
C GLY A 142 8.35 -0.32 -10.45
N GLY A 143 7.56 -1.26 -9.91
CA GLY A 143 7.04 -1.18 -8.54
C GLY A 143 8.15 -1.43 -7.51
N HIS A 144 7.97 -0.92 -6.30
CA HIS A 144 8.99 -0.91 -5.25
C HIS A 144 8.91 -2.12 -4.30
N GLY A 145 7.79 -2.85 -4.30
CA GLY A 145 7.59 -3.97 -3.39
C GLY A 145 6.13 -4.37 -3.26
N VAL A 146 5.81 -5.10 -2.18
CA VAL A 146 4.48 -5.62 -1.90
C VAL A 146 4.13 -5.50 -0.41
N ILE A 147 2.90 -5.12 -0.11
CA ILE A 147 2.30 -5.31 1.23
C ILE A 147 1.48 -6.59 1.15
N SER A 148 2.07 -7.68 1.59
CA SER A 148 1.70 -9.07 1.29
C SER A 148 0.81 -9.70 2.35
N VAL A 149 -0.16 -10.49 1.93
CA VAL A 149 -0.90 -11.43 2.79
C VAL A 149 -0.05 -12.68 3.06
N THR A 150 0.63 -13.19 2.04
CA THR A 150 1.50 -14.38 2.14
C THR A 150 2.63 -14.18 3.14
N ALA A 151 3.13 -12.95 3.32
CA ALA A 151 4.18 -12.65 4.28
C ALA A 151 3.79 -12.97 5.75
N ASN A 152 2.49 -13.04 6.08
CA ASN A 152 2.05 -13.45 7.42
C ASN A 152 2.45 -14.90 7.77
N VAL A 153 2.66 -15.75 6.78
CA VAL A 153 2.98 -17.19 6.97
C VAL A 153 4.30 -17.60 6.31
N ALA A 154 4.79 -16.84 5.33
CA ALA A 154 6.02 -17.11 4.58
C ALA A 154 6.91 -15.83 4.46
N ALA A 155 7.10 -15.11 5.58
CA ALA A 155 7.79 -13.82 5.60
C ALA A 155 9.19 -13.87 5.00
N ARG A 156 9.97 -14.90 5.32
CA ARG A 156 11.36 -15.05 4.82
C ARG A 156 11.41 -15.18 3.31
N ASP A 157 10.57 -16.02 2.73
CA ASP A 157 10.55 -16.24 1.29
C ASP A 157 10.05 -15.00 0.55
N MET A 158 9.03 -14.31 1.07
CA MET A 158 8.55 -13.04 0.52
C MET A 158 9.61 -11.94 0.58
N ALA A 159 10.30 -11.80 1.71
CA ALA A 159 11.38 -10.83 1.85
C ALA A 159 12.55 -11.12 0.90
N GLN A 160 12.94 -12.40 0.76
CA GLN A 160 13.99 -12.80 -0.18
C GLN A 160 13.61 -12.55 -1.65
N MET A 161 12.37 -12.85 -2.03
CA MET A 161 11.85 -12.56 -3.37
C MET A 161 11.90 -11.06 -3.67
N CYS A 162 11.40 -10.23 -2.74
CA CYS A 162 11.41 -8.77 -2.93
C CYS A 162 12.84 -8.21 -2.99
N LYS A 163 13.75 -8.71 -2.16
CA LYS A 163 15.17 -8.30 -2.19
C LYS A 163 15.80 -8.60 -3.54
N LEU A 164 15.68 -9.83 -4.03
CA LEU A 164 16.21 -10.23 -5.35
C LEU A 164 15.60 -9.38 -6.47
N ALA A 165 14.30 -9.12 -6.44
CA ALA A 165 13.64 -8.28 -7.43
C ALA A 165 14.16 -6.83 -7.38
N ALA A 166 14.35 -6.25 -6.20
CA ALA A 166 14.90 -4.91 -6.03
C ALA A 166 16.36 -4.78 -6.52
N GLU A 167 17.13 -5.87 -6.44
CA GLU A 167 18.51 -5.97 -6.96
C GLU A 167 18.55 -6.30 -8.48
N GLY A 168 17.39 -6.47 -9.13
CA GLY A 168 17.30 -6.82 -10.56
C GLY A 168 17.45 -8.32 -10.88
N HIS A 169 17.54 -9.17 -9.86
CA HIS A 169 17.70 -10.62 -9.99
C HIS A 169 16.35 -11.33 -10.19
N PHE A 170 15.60 -10.89 -11.21
CA PHE A 170 14.22 -11.35 -11.44
C PHE A 170 14.11 -12.85 -11.74
N ALA A 171 15.13 -13.47 -12.37
CA ALA A 171 15.11 -14.90 -12.64
C ALA A 171 15.10 -15.73 -11.34
N GLU A 172 15.93 -15.36 -10.37
CA GLU A 172 16.01 -16.00 -9.05
C GLU A 172 14.77 -15.71 -8.21
N ALA A 173 14.28 -14.46 -8.21
CA ALA A 173 13.03 -14.08 -7.56
C ALA A 173 11.85 -14.90 -8.10
N ARG A 174 11.81 -15.18 -9.42
CA ARG A 174 10.75 -15.97 -10.05
C ARG A 174 10.70 -17.40 -9.57
N VAL A 175 11.84 -18.03 -9.27
CA VAL A 175 11.87 -19.37 -8.68
C VAL A 175 11.15 -19.40 -7.33
N ILE A 176 11.41 -18.38 -6.48
CA ILE A 176 10.73 -18.25 -5.18
C ILE A 176 9.24 -18.01 -5.39
N ASN A 177 8.87 -17.07 -6.27
CA ASN A 177 7.48 -16.74 -6.57
C ASN A 177 6.68 -17.96 -7.05
N GLN A 178 7.25 -18.77 -7.96
CA GLN A 178 6.61 -19.99 -8.46
C GLN A 178 6.34 -21.00 -7.33
N ARG A 179 7.26 -21.14 -6.39
CA ARG A 179 7.09 -22.01 -5.20
C ARG A 179 5.96 -21.49 -4.29
N LEU A 180 5.82 -20.16 -4.17
CA LEU A 180 4.80 -19.51 -3.33
C LEU A 180 3.42 -19.43 -4.02
N MET A 181 3.34 -19.55 -5.34
CA MET A 181 2.10 -19.37 -6.10
C MET A 181 0.90 -20.20 -5.60
N PRO A 182 1.05 -21.49 -5.23
CA PRO A 182 -0.05 -22.25 -4.65
C PRO A 182 -0.56 -21.64 -3.33
N LEU A 183 0.34 -21.07 -2.52
CA LEU A 183 -0.02 -20.40 -1.27
C LEU A 183 -0.73 -19.06 -1.55
N HIS A 184 -0.22 -18.24 -2.46
CA HIS A 184 -0.86 -16.99 -2.89
C HIS A 184 -2.33 -17.25 -3.26
N ASN A 185 -2.58 -18.25 -4.09
CA ASN A 185 -3.94 -18.58 -4.54
C ASN A 185 -4.85 -19.11 -3.41
N LYS A 186 -4.29 -19.88 -2.46
CA LYS A 186 -5.07 -20.49 -1.38
C LYS A 186 -5.47 -19.53 -0.26
N LEU A 187 -4.75 -18.44 -0.08
CA LEU A 187 -5.05 -17.44 0.96
C LEU A 187 -6.25 -16.54 0.61
N PHE A 188 -6.75 -16.61 -0.62
CA PHE A 188 -7.87 -15.78 -1.12
C PHE A 188 -9.10 -16.60 -1.53
N VAL A 189 -9.25 -17.84 -1.05
CA VAL A 189 -10.44 -18.71 -1.28
C VAL A 189 -11.41 -18.66 -0.12
#